data_88c4d199ff322fd1832a4a90af3ca065
#
_entry.id   88c4d199ff322fd1832a4a90af3ca065
#
_cell.length_a   1.000
_cell.length_b   1.000
_cell.length_c   1.000
_cell.angle_alpha   90.00
_cell.angle_beta   90.00
_cell.angle_gamma   90.00
#
_symmetry.space_group_name_H-M   'P 1'
#
loop_
_entity.id
_entity.type
_entity.pdbx_description
1 polymer ?
#
loop_
_entity_poly.entity_id
_entity_poly.type
_entity_poly.pdbx_seq_one_letter_code
_entity_poly.pdbx_strand_id
1 'polypeptide(L)'
;MDENNQKLLKLRQKIDIIDTKLIEFIEDRSNLAKEIIKAKSGEDIFKPEREEALIKDIIKQSNSSNPEFIERVWRLLISENLFLQGGLRISVGSSMDAYKSACWHFGRSAKILIEKNNEEAFKKIIAENYDAAVVLKTSELKDEYFIDGKIIKKFASSPITDQDKLAKIAIFKKSEF
;
A
#
# COMPACT_ATOMS: atom_id res chain seq x y z
N MET A 1 19.03 2.33 44.42
CA MET A 1 18.22 2.48 43.19
C MET A 1 16.79 2.15 43.56
N ASP A 2 15.86 3.03 43.19
CA ASP A 2 14.43 2.86 43.49
C ASP A 2 13.92 1.59 42.76
N GLU A 3 13.07 0.80 43.40
CA GLU A 3 12.48 -0.44 42.88
C GLU A 3 11.77 -0.22 41.54
N ASN A 4 11.16 0.93 41.39
CA ASN A 4 10.55 1.36 40.12
C ASN A 4 11.57 1.53 38.99
N ASN A 5 12.76 2.04 39.28
CA ASN A 5 13.80 2.19 38.26
C ASN A 5 14.35 0.83 37.78
N GLN A 6 14.48 -0.15 38.70
CA GLN A 6 14.89 -1.50 38.34
C GLN A 6 13.84 -2.21 37.47
N LYS A 7 12.54 -2.04 37.80
CA LYS A 7 11.43 -2.57 37.04
C LYS A 7 11.40 -1.96 35.62
N LEU A 8 11.58 -0.64 35.53
CA LEU A 8 11.63 0.06 34.24
C LEU A 8 12.80 -0.42 33.36
N LEU A 9 13.96 -0.60 33.94
CA LEU A 9 15.14 -1.11 33.22
C LEU A 9 14.87 -2.51 32.63
N LYS A 10 14.31 -3.43 33.44
CA LYS A 10 13.94 -4.77 32.97
C LYS A 10 12.89 -4.75 31.84
N LEU A 11 11.93 -3.83 31.88
CA LEU A 11 10.93 -3.68 30.81
C LEU A 11 11.57 -3.18 29.51
N ARG A 12 12.47 -2.19 29.59
CA ARG A 12 13.23 -1.70 28.43
C ARG A 12 14.06 -2.81 27.78
N GLN A 13 14.79 -3.59 28.57
CA GLN A 13 15.56 -4.74 28.08
C GLN A 13 14.68 -5.77 27.34
N LYS A 14 13.44 -5.99 27.81
CA LYS A 14 12.50 -6.87 27.10
C LYS A 14 12.05 -6.27 25.76
N ILE A 15 11.86 -4.95 25.70
CA ILE A 15 11.55 -4.26 24.44
C ILE A 15 12.73 -4.40 23.46
N ASP A 16 13.97 -4.16 23.91
CA ASP A 16 15.17 -4.27 23.08
C ASP A 16 15.31 -5.68 22.45
N ILE A 17 14.97 -6.72 23.20
CA ILE A 17 14.96 -8.11 22.70
C ILE A 17 13.89 -8.31 21.63
N ILE A 18 12.70 -7.71 21.81
CA ILE A 18 11.62 -7.77 20.82
C ILE A 18 12.03 -7.02 19.55
N ASP A 19 12.59 -5.83 19.70
CA ASP A 19 13.04 -5.00 18.57
C ASP A 19 14.10 -5.73 17.73
N THR A 20 15.03 -6.43 18.37
CA THR A 20 16.02 -7.27 17.68
C THR A 20 15.34 -8.34 16.83
N LYS A 21 14.35 -9.04 17.35
CA LYS A 21 13.59 -10.05 16.59
C LYS A 21 12.77 -9.45 15.47
N LEU A 22 12.19 -8.26 15.69
CA LEU A 22 11.45 -7.54 14.62
C LEU A 22 12.37 -7.19 13.45
N ILE A 23 13.61 -6.76 13.74
CA ILE A 23 14.61 -6.49 12.68
C ILE A 23 14.90 -7.76 11.89
N GLU A 24 15.18 -8.87 12.57
CA GLU A 24 15.43 -10.18 11.94
C GLU A 24 14.26 -10.59 11.02
N PHE A 25 13.02 -10.53 11.50
CA PHE A 25 11.85 -10.86 10.68
C PHE A 25 11.63 -9.92 9.48
N ILE A 26 11.92 -8.63 9.63
CA ILE A 26 11.83 -7.67 8.53
C ILE A 26 12.89 -7.99 7.48
N GLU A 27 14.11 -8.33 7.87
CA GLU A 27 15.18 -8.73 6.97
C GLU A 27 14.86 -10.03 6.24
N ASP A 28 14.40 -11.06 6.95
CA ASP A 28 13.97 -12.33 6.36
C ASP A 28 12.86 -12.13 5.33
N ARG A 29 11.84 -11.35 5.69
CA ARG A 29 10.75 -11.01 4.77
C ARG A 29 11.25 -10.29 3.51
N SER A 30 12.19 -9.38 3.67
CA SER A 30 12.77 -8.62 2.55
C SER A 30 13.62 -9.53 1.64
N ASN A 31 14.34 -10.48 2.20
CA ASN A 31 15.13 -11.45 1.45
C ASN A 31 14.22 -12.39 0.63
N LEU A 32 13.15 -12.92 1.24
CA LEU A 32 12.15 -13.72 0.53
C LEU A 32 11.48 -12.92 -0.58
N ALA A 33 11.19 -11.64 -0.38
CA ALA A 33 10.65 -10.78 -1.42
C ALA A 33 11.61 -10.65 -2.62
N LYS A 34 12.93 -10.52 -2.38
CA LYS A 34 13.95 -10.50 -3.44
C LYS A 34 14.03 -11.84 -4.20
N GLU A 35 13.85 -12.96 -3.52
CA GLU A 35 13.78 -14.28 -4.17
C GLU A 35 12.55 -14.42 -5.06
N ILE A 36 11.40 -13.95 -4.60
CA ILE A 36 10.16 -13.91 -5.41
C ILE A 36 10.37 -13.08 -6.66
N ILE A 37 11.05 -11.92 -6.57
CA ILE A 37 11.36 -11.08 -7.73
C ILE A 37 12.19 -11.85 -8.76
N LYS A 38 13.22 -12.56 -8.31
CA LYS A 38 14.09 -13.36 -9.19
C LYS A 38 13.33 -14.52 -9.85
N ALA A 39 12.36 -15.11 -9.15
CA ALA A 39 11.55 -16.20 -9.66
C ALA A 39 10.47 -15.73 -10.67
N LYS A 40 10.06 -14.46 -10.57
CA LYS A 40 9.06 -13.84 -11.46
C LYS A 40 9.75 -13.10 -12.59
N SER A 41 10.06 -13.76 -13.69
CA SER A 41 10.57 -13.09 -14.88
C SER A 41 9.44 -12.38 -15.64
N GLY A 42 9.29 -11.06 -15.44
CA GLY A 42 8.42 -10.21 -16.26
C GLY A 42 6.93 -10.14 -15.87
N GLU A 43 6.52 -10.73 -14.76
CA GLU A 43 5.14 -10.57 -14.25
C GLU A 43 4.91 -9.19 -13.59
N ASP A 44 3.64 -8.74 -13.67
CA ASP A 44 3.17 -7.55 -12.95
C ASP A 44 3.47 -7.65 -11.45
N ILE A 45 4.29 -6.74 -10.96
CA ILE A 45 4.72 -6.70 -9.56
C ILE A 45 3.64 -6.17 -8.62
N PHE A 46 2.70 -5.37 -9.14
CA PHE A 46 1.68 -4.70 -8.36
C PHE A 46 0.33 -5.41 -8.47
N LYS A 47 -0.07 -6.06 -7.38
CA LYS A 47 -1.36 -6.78 -7.27
C LYS A 47 -2.16 -6.24 -6.07
N PRO A 48 -2.87 -5.10 -6.25
CA PRO A 48 -3.53 -4.39 -5.16
C PRO A 48 -4.60 -5.20 -4.44
N GLU A 49 -5.31 -6.11 -5.15
CA GLU A 49 -6.27 -7.01 -4.54
C GLU A 49 -5.63 -8.00 -3.57
N ARG A 50 -4.43 -8.50 -3.90
CA ARG A 50 -3.67 -9.39 -3.02
C ARG A 50 -3.16 -8.65 -1.77
N GLU A 51 -2.70 -7.42 -1.95
CA GLU A 51 -2.25 -6.58 -0.84
C GLU A 51 -3.40 -6.26 0.11
N GLU A 52 -4.57 -5.92 -0.45
CA GLU A 52 -5.77 -5.66 0.34
C GLU A 52 -6.21 -6.90 1.14
N ALA A 53 -6.22 -8.09 0.50
CA ALA A 53 -6.55 -9.34 1.15
C ALA A 53 -5.56 -9.66 2.27
N LEU A 54 -4.25 -9.54 2.01
CA LEU A 54 -3.20 -9.77 3.00
C LEU A 54 -3.37 -8.88 4.24
N ILE A 55 -3.60 -7.59 4.06
CA ILE A 55 -3.74 -6.67 5.20
C ILE A 55 -5.01 -6.98 5.98
N LYS A 56 -6.13 -7.29 5.33
CA LYS A 56 -7.37 -7.71 5.99
C LYS A 56 -7.15 -8.95 6.88
N ASP A 57 -6.45 -9.94 6.35
CA ASP A 57 -6.15 -11.17 7.09
C ASP A 57 -5.24 -10.91 8.30
N ILE A 58 -4.23 -10.07 8.13
CA ILE A 58 -3.32 -9.70 9.22
C ILE A 58 -4.04 -8.93 10.32
N ILE A 59 -4.89 -7.96 9.96
CA ILE A 59 -5.70 -7.23 10.93
C ILE A 59 -6.59 -8.20 11.71
N LYS A 60 -7.23 -9.15 11.01
CA LYS A 60 -8.09 -10.16 11.64
C LYS A 60 -7.33 -11.09 12.59
N GLN A 61 -6.08 -11.46 12.24
CA GLN A 61 -5.24 -12.34 13.06
C GLN A 61 -4.60 -11.62 14.24
N SER A 62 -4.39 -10.30 14.15
CA SER A 62 -3.58 -9.54 15.10
C SER A 62 -4.17 -9.43 16.51
N ASN A 63 -5.46 -9.68 16.72
CA ASN A 63 -6.17 -9.40 17.98
C ASN A 63 -5.86 -7.99 18.54
N SER A 64 -5.39 -7.08 17.69
CA SER A 64 -4.96 -5.75 18.07
C SER A 64 -6.15 -4.85 18.36
N SER A 65 -6.07 -4.09 19.44
CA SER A 65 -6.99 -2.99 19.71
C SER A 65 -6.78 -1.78 18.78
N ASN A 66 -5.73 -1.81 17.96
CA ASN A 66 -5.39 -0.73 17.02
C ASN A 66 -5.13 -1.27 15.60
N PRO A 67 -6.20 -1.61 14.86
CA PRO A 67 -6.08 -2.12 13.49
C PRO A 67 -5.47 -1.11 12.51
N GLU A 68 -5.63 0.19 12.77
CA GLU A 68 -5.05 1.27 11.95
C GLU A 68 -3.53 1.26 12.01
N PHE A 69 -2.97 1.03 13.20
CA PHE A 69 -1.53 0.89 13.38
C PHE A 69 -1.00 -0.33 12.62
N ILE A 70 -1.69 -1.47 12.69
CA ILE A 70 -1.32 -2.68 11.97
C ILE A 70 -1.34 -2.41 10.46
N GLU A 71 -2.38 -1.79 9.92
CA GLU A 71 -2.43 -1.44 8.50
C GLU A 71 -1.24 -0.57 8.09
N ARG A 72 -0.89 0.47 8.87
CA ARG A 72 0.26 1.35 8.59
C ARG A 72 1.57 0.58 8.50
N VAL A 73 1.84 -0.30 9.47
CA VAL A 73 3.08 -1.08 9.49
C VAL A 73 3.19 -1.95 8.24
N TRP A 74 2.12 -2.65 7.87
CA TRP A 74 2.14 -3.50 6.68
C TRP A 74 2.21 -2.73 5.37
N ARG A 75 1.58 -1.56 5.28
CA ARG A 75 1.74 -0.67 4.12
C ARG A 75 3.20 -0.25 3.92
N LEU A 76 3.91 0.09 4.99
CA LEU A 76 5.34 0.41 4.91
C LEU A 76 6.18 -0.78 4.41
N LEU A 77 5.94 -1.97 4.94
CA LEU A 77 6.65 -3.18 4.52
C LEU A 77 6.36 -3.56 3.06
N ILE A 78 5.12 -3.40 2.61
CA ILE A 78 4.73 -3.64 1.21
C ILE A 78 5.37 -2.59 0.31
N SER A 79 5.28 -1.31 0.68
CA SER A 79 5.88 -0.20 -0.06
C SER A 79 7.39 -0.42 -0.28
N GLU A 80 8.13 -0.82 0.75
CA GLU A 80 9.57 -1.10 0.61
C GLU A 80 9.84 -2.22 -0.38
N ASN A 81 9.05 -3.30 -0.32
CA ASN A 81 9.21 -4.40 -1.28
C ASN A 81 8.91 -3.98 -2.73
N LEU A 82 7.87 -3.20 -2.96
CA LEU A 82 7.56 -2.66 -4.28
C LEU A 82 8.67 -1.72 -4.78
N PHE A 83 9.24 -0.91 -3.90
CA PHE A 83 10.37 -0.06 -4.24
C PHE A 83 11.59 -0.88 -4.69
N LEU A 84 11.94 -1.96 -3.98
CA LEU A 84 13.03 -2.86 -4.34
C LEU A 84 12.79 -3.59 -5.68
N GLN A 85 11.54 -3.68 -6.12
CA GLN A 85 11.14 -4.27 -7.40
C GLN A 85 11.18 -3.27 -8.59
N GLY A 86 11.62 -2.04 -8.36
CA GLY A 86 11.71 -1.00 -9.40
C GLY A 86 10.74 0.16 -9.18
N GLY A 87 9.85 0.04 -8.19
CA GLY A 87 8.84 1.05 -7.87
C GLY A 87 7.69 1.09 -8.88
N LEU A 88 6.76 1.99 -8.65
CA LEU A 88 5.52 2.15 -9.41
C LEU A 88 5.38 3.56 -9.99
N ARG A 89 4.62 3.68 -11.07
CA ARG A 89 4.16 4.94 -11.63
C ARG A 89 2.65 5.04 -11.42
N ILE A 90 2.23 6.01 -10.62
CA ILE A 90 0.83 6.17 -10.21
C ILE A 90 0.32 7.52 -10.68
N SER A 91 -0.81 7.53 -11.38
CA SER A 91 -1.56 8.73 -11.69
C SER A 91 -2.68 8.96 -10.68
N VAL A 92 -2.91 10.19 -10.29
CA VAL A 92 -3.96 10.54 -9.33
C VAL A 92 -4.88 11.58 -9.96
N GLY A 93 -6.19 11.39 -9.83
CA GLY A 93 -7.16 12.40 -10.21
C GLY A 93 -6.95 13.73 -9.46
N SER A 94 -7.62 14.80 -9.87
CA SER A 94 -7.37 16.19 -9.44
C SER A 94 -7.59 16.50 -7.94
N SER A 95 -7.75 15.50 -7.10
CA SER A 95 -8.00 15.66 -5.66
C SER A 95 -6.71 15.63 -4.83
N MET A 96 -6.46 16.69 -4.07
CA MET A 96 -5.35 16.73 -3.11
C MET A 96 -5.51 15.68 -1.99
N ASP A 97 -6.74 15.35 -1.61
CA ASP A 97 -6.98 14.32 -0.60
C ASP A 97 -6.72 12.92 -1.16
N ALA A 98 -7.05 12.68 -2.44
CA ALA A 98 -6.64 11.45 -3.12
C ALA A 98 -5.11 11.35 -3.20
N TYR A 99 -4.42 12.44 -3.48
CA TYR A 99 -2.96 12.48 -3.52
C TYR A 99 -2.33 12.15 -2.16
N LYS A 100 -2.81 12.76 -1.07
CA LYS A 100 -2.32 12.47 0.29
C LYS A 100 -2.50 10.99 0.65
N SER A 101 -3.69 10.44 0.34
CA SER A 101 -3.98 9.03 0.60
C SER A 101 -3.16 8.09 -0.30
N ALA A 102 -2.88 8.48 -1.54
CA ALA A 102 -1.98 7.74 -2.42
C ALA A 102 -0.53 7.74 -1.89
N CYS A 103 -0.03 8.90 -1.43
CA CYS A 103 1.29 8.98 -0.79
C CYS A 103 1.40 8.09 0.45
N TRP A 104 0.36 8.06 1.26
CA TRP A 104 0.31 7.18 2.43
C TRP A 104 0.27 5.69 2.03
N HIS A 105 -0.53 5.33 1.02
CA HIS A 105 -0.69 3.95 0.56
C HIS A 105 0.59 3.38 -0.06
N PHE A 106 1.19 4.13 -0.99
CA PHE A 106 2.32 3.67 -1.79
C PHE A 106 3.68 4.01 -1.17
N GLY A 107 3.72 4.97 -0.22
CA GLY A 107 4.96 5.40 0.39
C GLY A 107 6.00 5.81 -0.65
N ARG A 108 7.24 5.35 -0.46
CA ARG A 108 8.35 5.61 -1.39
C ARG A 108 8.35 4.73 -2.65
N SER A 109 7.46 3.76 -2.72
CA SER A 109 7.42 2.81 -3.85
C SER A 109 6.95 3.44 -5.15
N ALA A 110 6.28 4.58 -5.10
CA ALA A 110 5.62 5.15 -6.26
C ALA A 110 6.11 6.56 -6.61
N LYS A 111 6.25 6.79 -7.93
CA LYS A 111 6.27 8.14 -8.51
C LYS A 111 4.84 8.54 -8.80
N ILE A 112 4.32 9.52 -8.07
CA ILE A 112 2.91 9.93 -8.10
C ILE A 112 2.78 11.23 -8.87
N LEU A 113 1.88 11.25 -9.88
CA LEU A 113 1.55 12.42 -10.68
C LEU A 113 0.08 12.76 -10.51
N ILE A 114 -0.23 14.03 -10.25
CA ILE A 114 -1.60 14.54 -10.18
C ILE A 114 -2.02 14.98 -11.57
N GLU A 115 -3.17 14.50 -12.01
CA GLU A 115 -3.78 14.83 -13.28
C GLU A 115 -4.94 15.85 -13.13
N LYS A 116 -5.35 16.46 -14.25
CA LYS A 116 -6.41 17.48 -14.26
C LYS A 116 -7.77 16.95 -13.81
N ASN A 117 -8.04 15.68 -14.03
CA ASN A 117 -9.27 14.98 -13.65
C ASN A 117 -9.06 13.46 -13.62
N ASN A 118 -10.08 12.72 -13.22
CA ASN A 118 -10.02 11.25 -13.12
C ASN A 118 -9.84 10.59 -14.49
N GLU A 119 -10.42 11.14 -15.56
CA GLU A 119 -10.30 10.59 -16.91
C GLU A 119 -8.85 10.64 -17.41
N GLU A 120 -8.17 11.76 -17.21
CA GLU A 120 -6.74 11.89 -17.55
C GLU A 120 -5.88 10.92 -16.73
N ALA A 121 -6.19 10.72 -15.45
CA ALA A 121 -5.49 9.72 -14.63
C ALA A 121 -5.68 8.30 -15.20
N PHE A 122 -6.87 7.95 -15.66
CA PHE A 122 -7.14 6.66 -16.29
C PHE A 122 -6.44 6.50 -17.64
N LYS A 123 -6.40 7.54 -18.48
CA LYS A 123 -5.69 7.53 -19.76
C LYS A 123 -4.19 7.23 -19.59
N LYS A 124 -3.57 7.69 -18.51
CA LYS A 124 -2.15 7.41 -18.21
C LYS A 124 -1.84 5.91 -18.12
N ILE A 125 -2.73 5.11 -17.56
CA ILE A 125 -2.56 3.65 -17.50
C ILE A 125 -2.48 3.05 -18.92
N ILE A 126 -3.28 3.59 -19.85
CA ILE A 126 -3.41 3.05 -21.20
C ILE A 126 -2.31 3.54 -22.12
N ALA A 127 -2.09 4.86 -22.14
CA ALA A 127 -1.20 5.51 -23.10
C ALA A 127 0.27 5.53 -22.68
N GLU A 128 0.55 5.61 -21.38
CA GLU A 128 1.89 5.85 -20.85
C GLU A 128 2.40 4.74 -19.93
N ASN A 129 1.74 3.58 -19.89
CA ASN A 129 2.11 2.42 -19.07
C ASN A 129 2.30 2.77 -17.58
N TYR A 130 1.38 3.55 -17.01
CA TYR A 130 1.30 3.69 -15.56
C TYR A 130 0.75 2.40 -14.95
N ASP A 131 1.25 2.05 -13.77
CA ASP A 131 0.86 0.81 -13.08
C ASP A 131 -0.55 0.88 -12.52
N ALA A 132 -0.98 2.08 -12.07
CA ALA A 132 -2.33 2.29 -11.58
C ALA A 132 -2.77 3.77 -11.68
N ALA A 133 -4.09 3.97 -11.61
CA ALA A 133 -4.71 5.26 -11.34
C ALA A 133 -5.43 5.24 -10.01
N VAL A 134 -5.40 6.37 -9.30
CA VAL A 134 -6.01 6.55 -7.99
C VAL A 134 -6.98 7.72 -8.02
N VAL A 135 -8.17 7.52 -7.51
CA VAL A 135 -9.19 8.55 -7.37
C VAL A 135 -9.87 8.47 -6.01
N LEU A 136 -10.54 9.55 -5.57
CA LEU A 136 -11.37 9.49 -4.37
C LEU A 136 -12.48 8.44 -4.56
N LYS A 137 -12.70 7.65 -3.51
CA LYS A 137 -13.84 6.74 -3.44
C LYS A 137 -15.08 7.51 -3.07
N THR A 138 -15.99 7.69 -4.03
CA THR A 138 -17.30 8.30 -3.86
C THR A 138 -18.41 7.30 -4.14
N SER A 139 -19.65 7.63 -3.79
CA SER A 139 -20.84 6.81 -4.10
C SER A 139 -21.12 6.70 -5.60
N GLU A 140 -20.69 7.69 -6.38
CA GLU A 140 -20.91 7.77 -7.83
C GLU A 140 -19.83 7.05 -8.65
N LEU A 141 -18.73 6.64 -7.98
CA LEU A 141 -17.60 6.00 -8.64
C LEU A 141 -17.99 4.60 -9.11
N LYS A 142 -17.87 4.36 -10.42
CA LYS A 142 -18.11 3.04 -11.02
C LYS A 142 -16.91 2.11 -10.75
N ASP A 143 -17.17 0.82 -10.78
CA ASP A 143 -16.10 -0.20 -10.64
C ASP A 143 -15.35 -0.44 -11.94
N GLU A 144 -15.92 -0.02 -13.08
CA GLU A 144 -15.33 -0.17 -14.41
C GLU A 144 -15.54 1.08 -15.26
N TYR A 145 -14.54 1.37 -16.08
CA TYR A 145 -14.58 2.42 -17.10
C TYR A 145 -14.05 1.88 -18.43
N PHE A 146 -14.65 2.32 -19.54
CA PHE A 146 -14.17 2.03 -20.88
C PHE A 146 -13.51 3.30 -21.46
N ILE A 147 -12.21 3.24 -21.70
CA ILE A 147 -11.42 4.40 -22.17
C ILE A 147 -10.47 3.91 -23.27
N ASP A 148 -10.50 4.59 -24.40
CA ASP A 148 -9.64 4.32 -25.57
C ASP A 148 -9.62 2.83 -25.98
N GLY A 149 -10.79 2.20 -25.99
CA GLY A 149 -10.94 0.80 -26.39
C GLY A 149 -10.51 -0.23 -25.34
N LYS A 150 -10.20 0.19 -24.11
CA LYS A 150 -9.73 -0.70 -23.03
C LYS A 150 -10.58 -0.54 -21.78
N ILE A 151 -10.70 -1.62 -21.03
CA ILE A 151 -11.39 -1.64 -19.75
C ILE A 151 -10.40 -1.35 -18.63
N ILE A 152 -10.76 -0.42 -17.76
CA ILE A 152 -10.08 -0.09 -16.51
C ILE A 152 -10.99 -0.50 -15.39
N LYS A 153 -10.49 -1.35 -14.48
CA LYS A 153 -11.24 -1.85 -13.34
C LYS A 153 -10.69 -1.37 -12.02
N LYS A 154 -11.58 -1.23 -11.04
CA LYS A 154 -11.21 -1.05 -9.65
C LYS A 154 -10.79 -2.40 -9.06
N PHE A 155 -9.59 -2.46 -8.51
CA PHE A 155 -9.03 -3.66 -7.88
C PHE A 155 -8.99 -3.56 -6.36
N ALA A 156 -8.82 -2.37 -5.80
CA ALA A 156 -8.70 -2.19 -4.36
C ALA A 156 -9.24 -0.83 -3.90
N SER A 157 -9.43 -0.72 -2.60
CA SER A 157 -9.71 0.56 -1.92
C SER A 157 -8.78 0.71 -0.72
N SER A 158 -8.37 1.95 -0.41
CA SER A 158 -7.44 2.25 0.67
C SER A 158 -7.76 3.61 1.32
N PRO A 159 -7.49 3.80 2.60
CA PRO A 159 -7.13 2.77 3.59
C PRO A 159 -8.27 1.77 3.83
N ILE A 160 -7.93 0.58 4.34
CA ILE A 160 -8.90 -0.46 4.70
C ILE A 160 -9.62 -0.06 6.00
N THR A 161 -8.84 0.35 6.99
CA THR A 161 -9.32 0.91 8.25
C THR A 161 -9.62 2.41 8.12
N ASP A 162 -10.28 2.99 9.10
CA ASP A 162 -10.47 4.44 9.15
C ASP A 162 -9.19 5.07 9.70
N GLN A 163 -8.50 5.82 8.84
CA GLN A 163 -7.27 6.54 9.21
C GLN A 163 -7.61 8.01 9.39
N ASP A 164 -7.16 8.60 10.49
CA ASP A 164 -7.35 10.03 10.73
C ASP A 164 -6.80 10.86 9.59
N LYS A 165 -7.60 11.80 9.10
CA LYS A 165 -7.25 12.78 8.06
C LYS A 165 -6.90 12.18 6.68
N LEU A 166 -7.20 10.90 6.44
CA LEU A 166 -7.05 10.27 5.14
C LEU A 166 -8.39 9.98 4.50
N ALA A 167 -8.56 10.43 3.26
CA ALA A 167 -9.72 10.09 2.45
C ALA A 167 -9.60 8.67 1.88
N LYS A 168 -10.71 7.95 1.78
CA LYS A 168 -10.73 6.66 1.08
C LYS A 168 -10.54 6.87 -0.41
N ILE A 169 -9.63 6.10 -0.99
CA ILE A 169 -9.32 6.08 -2.42
C ILE A 169 -9.69 4.75 -3.04
N ALA A 170 -9.95 4.77 -4.34
CA ALA A 170 -10.08 3.59 -5.18
C ALA A 170 -8.87 3.49 -6.12
N ILE A 171 -8.35 2.29 -6.28
CA ILE A 171 -7.16 1.98 -7.08
C ILE A 171 -7.61 1.20 -8.31
N PHE A 172 -7.30 1.74 -9.49
CA PHE A 172 -7.67 1.20 -10.79
C PHE A 172 -6.44 0.74 -11.56
N LYS A 173 -6.61 -0.36 -12.28
CA LYS A 173 -5.65 -0.87 -13.25
C LYS A 173 -6.34 -1.21 -14.56
N LYS A 174 -5.54 -1.39 -15.62
CA LYS A 174 -6.01 -1.98 -16.85
C LYS A 174 -6.45 -3.42 -16.59
N SER A 175 -7.64 -3.80 -17.07
CA SER A 175 -8.07 -5.19 -17.04
C SER A 175 -7.27 -5.99 -18.05
N GLU A 176 -6.63 -7.06 -17.61
CA GLU A 176 -6.11 -8.10 -18.50
C GLU A 176 -7.30 -8.98 -18.89
N PHE A 177 -7.46 -9.22 -20.20
CA PHE A 177 -8.45 -10.15 -20.74
C PHE A 177 -7.93 -11.57 -20.63
#